data_b8a80d51608ffd9d0c57ba1713be5fd8
#
_entry.id   b8a80d51608ffd9d0c57ba1713be5fd8
#
_cell.length_a   1.000
_cell.length_b   1.000
_cell.length_c   1.000
_cell.angle_alpha   90.00
_cell.angle_beta   90.00
_cell.angle_gamma   90.00
#
_symmetry.space_group_name_H-M   'P 1'
#
loop_
_entity.id
_entity.type
_entity.pdbx_description
1 polymer ?
#
loop_
_entity_poly.entity_id
_entity_poly.type
_entity_poly.pdbx_seq_one_letter_code
_entity_poly.pdbx_strand_id
1 'polypeptide(L)'
;MATKVHMEALSPTMEEGQLVQWLKNEGDTIASGDVLAEVETDKATMELVARGDGILRKIFLGAGGTAEVGAVIGVIAAEDEDISEISGVSGAAAPAAASVEEVVVSKTDPDPVVEEPTSGTTEIVPLASTGGRVKASPLARRLAEQAGVDISQVPGSGPGGRVVKRDIEAAKASGDATPAPSVAPSWTPDEAEYEDVQTSQMRKTIAKRLITSIGPVPTFYLTVDVDMSRAMEARKSMNAMLKTEGAKVSVNDIVLKAVAGALRQHPNCNAQWHDGFIRRFKAVHIGVAVAVEDGLITPVVRHAHLKGISQIGAEVKELAGRAREKKLKPEEYTGATFSVSNLGMFGIHEFTAIINPPEAGILAVGGIEETPVAVDGEVLVRPRMRITMSCDHRVIDGAQGSRFLQTLKGMLEEPTAILL
;
A
#
# COMPACT_ATOMS: atom_id res chain seq x y z
N MET A 1 -30.99 -38.27 -6.55
CA MET A 1 -30.24 -37.76 -7.72
C MET A 1 -29.07 -36.94 -7.21
N ALA A 2 -27.87 -37.27 -7.68
CA ALA A 2 -26.67 -36.58 -7.26
C ALA A 2 -26.70 -35.08 -7.68
N THR A 3 -26.56 -34.18 -6.72
CA THR A 3 -26.53 -32.73 -6.94
C THR A 3 -25.08 -32.30 -7.02
N LYS A 4 -24.68 -31.73 -8.15
CA LYS A 4 -23.33 -31.15 -8.32
C LYS A 4 -23.26 -29.79 -7.64
N VAL A 5 -22.25 -29.59 -6.79
CA VAL A 5 -21.93 -28.30 -6.21
C VAL A 5 -21.00 -27.58 -7.17
N HIS A 6 -21.47 -26.51 -7.76
CA HIS A 6 -20.69 -25.66 -8.69
C HIS A 6 -20.15 -24.44 -7.98
N MET A 7 -19.03 -23.93 -8.46
CA MET A 7 -18.58 -22.58 -8.12
C MET A 7 -19.60 -21.56 -8.66
N GLU A 8 -20.40 -20.95 -7.78
CA GLU A 8 -21.44 -20.02 -8.18
C GLU A 8 -20.85 -18.61 -8.42
N ALA A 9 -21.47 -17.88 -9.33
CA ALA A 9 -21.18 -16.45 -9.52
C ALA A 9 -21.75 -15.65 -8.34
N LEU A 10 -20.99 -15.53 -7.26
CA LEU A 10 -21.39 -14.79 -6.06
C LEU A 10 -21.32 -13.28 -6.25
N SER A 11 -20.70 -12.79 -7.33
CA SER A 11 -20.73 -11.39 -7.76
C SER A 11 -20.95 -11.28 -9.27
N PRO A 12 -21.56 -10.17 -9.77
CA PRO A 12 -21.88 -10.02 -11.20
C PRO A 12 -20.65 -10.00 -12.13
N THR A 13 -19.47 -9.76 -11.60
CA THR A 13 -18.20 -9.67 -12.34
C THR A 13 -17.25 -10.84 -12.04
N MET A 14 -17.72 -11.84 -11.31
CA MET A 14 -16.90 -12.99 -10.91
C MET A 14 -16.68 -13.92 -12.10
N GLU A 15 -15.43 -14.13 -12.51
CA GLU A 15 -15.00 -15.10 -13.51
C GLU A 15 -14.45 -16.37 -12.85
N GLU A 16 -13.78 -16.22 -11.68
CA GLU A 16 -13.22 -17.29 -10.86
C GLU A 16 -13.41 -16.99 -9.37
N GLY A 17 -13.43 -18.02 -8.53
CA GLY A 17 -13.48 -17.89 -7.06
C GLY A 17 -12.41 -18.76 -6.41
N GLN A 18 -11.84 -18.27 -5.30
CA GLN A 18 -10.92 -19.04 -4.48
C GLN A 18 -11.67 -19.55 -3.25
N LEU A 19 -11.62 -20.86 -3.05
CA LEU A 19 -12.24 -21.49 -1.89
C LEU A 19 -11.32 -21.30 -0.68
N VAL A 20 -11.78 -20.54 0.31
CA VAL A 20 -11.03 -20.25 1.54
C VAL A 20 -11.02 -21.47 2.45
N GLN A 21 -12.21 -21.98 2.78
CA GLN A 21 -12.36 -23.16 3.62
C GLN A 21 -13.71 -23.83 3.37
N TRP A 22 -13.75 -25.15 3.58
CA TRP A 22 -14.98 -25.89 3.70
C TRP A 22 -15.48 -25.84 5.15
N LEU A 23 -16.76 -25.56 5.35
CA LEU A 23 -17.44 -25.58 6.66
C LEU A 23 -18.09 -26.94 6.94
N LYS A 24 -18.20 -27.77 5.92
CA LYS A 24 -18.71 -29.16 5.97
C LYS A 24 -17.65 -30.12 5.43
N ASN A 25 -17.56 -31.30 6.00
CA ASN A 25 -16.63 -32.35 5.61
C ASN A 25 -17.30 -33.40 4.73
N GLU A 26 -16.49 -34.20 4.01
CA GLU A 26 -16.99 -35.40 3.32
C GLU A 26 -17.64 -36.34 4.33
N GLY A 27 -18.87 -36.76 4.03
CA GLY A 27 -19.70 -37.58 4.90
C GLY A 27 -20.74 -36.81 5.72
N ASP A 28 -20.69 -35.47 5.78
CA ASP A 28 -21.67 -34.68 6.52
C ASP A 28 -23.02 -34.64 5.78
N THR A 29 -24.10 -34.66 6.56
CA THR A 29 -25.47 -34.47 6.04
C THR A 29 -25.70 -32.98 5.77
N ILE A 30 -26.17 -32.67 4.58
CA ILE A 30 -26.43 -31.35 4.06
C ILE A 30 -27.92 -31.15 3.81
N ALA A 31 -28.48 -30.08 4.30
CA ALA A 31 -29.81 -29.60 3.94
C ALA A 31 -29.72 -28.43 2.95
N SER A 32 -30.72 -28.31 2.10
CA SER A 32 -30.82 -27.15 1.16
C SER A 32 -30.81 -25.85 1.94
N GLY A 33 -29.88 -24.94 1.60
CA GLY A 33 -29.63 -23.67 2.30
C GLY A 33 -28.52 -23.72 3.35
N ASP A 34 -27.94 -24.88 3.66
CA ASP A 34 -26.76 -24.97 4.54
C ASP A 34 -25.55 -24.33 3.89
N VAL A 35 -24.75 -23.65 4.70
CA VAL A 35 -23.47 -23.07 4.23
C VAL A 35 -22.45 -24.21 4.10
N LEU A 36 -21.92 -24.40 2.90
CA LEU A 36 -20.96 -25.45 2.57
C LEU A 36 -19.52 -24.99 2.72
N ALA A 37 -19.23 -23.81 2.23
CA ALA A 37 -17.87 -23.28 2.15
C ALA A 37 -17.85 -21.76 2.11
N GLU A 38 -16.70 -21.17 2.45
CA GLU A 38 -16.40 -19.77 2.23
C GLU A 38 -15.56 -19.60 0.96
N VAL A 39 -16.01 -18.72 0.09
CA VAL A 39 -15.36 -18.40 -1.19
C VAL A 39 -14.92 -16.95 -1.20
N GLU A 40 -13.65 -16.70 -1.43
CA GLU A 40 -13.10 -15.37 -1.67
C GLU A 40 -13.34 -14.98 -3.13
N THR A 41 -14.00 -13.84 -3.31
CA THR A 41 -14.22 -13.21 -4.61
C THR A 41 -13.29 -12.01 -4.76
N ASP A 42 -13.33 -11.38 -5.92
CA ASP A 42 -12.61 -10.12 -6.20
C ASP A 42 -13.01 -8.94 -5.27
N LYS A 43 -14.08 -9.10 -4.46
CA LYS A 43 -14.65 -8.01 -3.65
C LYS A 43 -14.84 -8.33 -2.18
N ALA A 44 -15.16 -9.58 -1.84
CA ALA A 44 -15.43 -10.01 -0.46
C ALA A 44 -15.38 -11.53 -0.35
N THR A 45 -15.22 -12.03 0.87
CA THR A 45 -15.48 -13.43 1.19
C THR A 45 -16.99 -13.63 1.30
N MET A 46 -17.52 -14.60 0.59
CA MET A 46 -18.95 -14.91 0.53
C MET A 46 -19.19 -16.38 0.83
N GLU A 47 -20.38 -16.69 1.38
CA GLU A 47 -20.77 -18.05 1.73
C GLU A 47 -21.37 -18.75 0.52
N LEU A 48 -20.91 -19.97 0.24
CA LEU A 48 -21.50 -20.87 -0.74
C LEU A 48 -22.52 -21.78 -0.04
N VAL A 49 -23.77 -21.73 -0.49
CA VAL A 49 -24.87 -22.49 0.11
C VAL A 49 -25.28 -23.70 -0.74
N ALA A 50 -25.76 -24.75 -0.05
CA ALA A 50 -26.26 -25.96 -0.71
C ALA A 50 -27.58 -25.70 -1.45
N ARG A 51 -27.69 -26.21 -2.68
CA ARG A 51 -28.93 -26.16 -3.47
C ARG A 51 -29.75 -27.48 -3.43
N GLY A 52 -29.30 -28.44 -2.65
CA GLY A 52 -30.00 -29.75 -2.53
C GLY A 52 -29.66 -30.43 -1.23
N ASP A 53 -30.48 -31.42 -0.88
CA ASP A 53 -30.35 -32.22 0.32
C ASP A 53 -29.56 -33.50 0.03
N GLY A 54 -28.81 -34.03 0.99
CA GLY A 54 -28.05 -35.27 0.85
C GLY A 54 -26.81 -35.33 1.73
N ILE A 55 -25.83 -36.12 1.33
CA ILE A 55 -24.53 -36.24 2.00
C ILE A 55 -23.48 -35.66 1.08
N LEU A 56 -22.56 -34.88 1.61
CA LEU A 56 -21.40 -34.39 0.86
C LEU A 56 -20.45 -35.57 0.62
N ARG A 57 -20.54 -36.15 -0.57
CA ARG A 57 -19.85 -37.42 -0.92
C ARG A 57 -18.39 -37.20 -1.30
N LYS A 58 -18.11 -36.14 -2.00
CA LYS A 58 -16.75 -35.83 -2.46
C LYS A 58 -16.51 -34.35 -2.66
N ILE A 59 -15.32 -33.92 -2.28
CA ILE A 59 -14.75 -32.59 -2.51
C ILE A 59 -13.70 -32.72 -3.61
N PHE A 60 -13.86 -31.97 -4.70
CA PHE A 60 -12.89 -31.93 -5.81
C PHE A 60 -11.91 -30.79 -5.70
N LEU A 61 -12.30 -29.70 -5.03
CA LEU A 61 -11.46 -28.51 -4.81
C LEU A 61 -11.18 -28.37 -3.33
N GLY A 62 -9.91 -28.51 -2.93
CA GLY A 62 -9.48 -28.31 -1.55
C GLY A 62 -9.45 -26.83 -1.16
N ALA A 63 -9.31 -26.56 0.14
CA ALA A 63 -9.09 -25.20 0.67
C ALA A 63 -7.87 -24.55 0.02
N GLY A 64 -7.98 -23.26 -0.34
CA GLY A 64 -6.96 -22.51 -1.09
C GLY A 64 -7.01 -22.70 -2.60
N GLY A 65 -7.81 -23.66 -3.12
CA GLY A 65 -7.96 -23.90 -4.57
C GLY A 65 -8.81 -22.83 -5.26
N THR A 66 -8.49 -22.54 -6.53
CA THR A 66 -9.26 -21.60 -7.37
C THR A 66 -10.00 -22.38 -8.46
N ALA A 67 -11.25 -22.01 -8.73
CA ALA A 67 -12.04 -22.59 -9.81
C ALA A 67 -12.84 -21.52 -10.55
N GLU A 68 -13.03 -21.72 -11.87
CA GLU A 68 -13.88 -20.84 -12.67
C GLU A 68 -15.37 -20.99 -12.28
N VAL A 69 -16.14 -19.95 -12.49
CA VAL A 69 -17.60 -19.98 -12.29
C VAL A 69 -18.21 -21.07 -13.17
N GLY A 70 -19.03 -21.93 -12.55
CA GLY A 70 -19.61 -23.10 -13.19
C GLY A 70 -18.82 -24.41 -13.05
N ALA A 71 -17.57 -24.38 -12.59
CA ALA A 71 -16.78 -25.57 -12.33
C ALA A 71 -17.37 -26.37 -11.18
N VAL A 72 -17.35 -27.69 -11.25
CA VAL A 72 -17.82 -28.59 -10.19
C VAL A 72 -16.76 -28.70 -9.12
N ILE A 73 -17.09 -28.28 -7.89
CA ILE A 73 -16.16 -28.25 -6.74
C ILE A 73 -16.48 -29.34 -5.71
N GLY A 74 -17.70 -29.94 -5.76
CA GLY A 74 -18.11 -31.03 -4.88
C GLY A 74 -19.38 -31.73 -5.37
N VAL A 75 -19.76 -32.81 -4.71
CA VAL A 75 -20.97 -33.57 -5.03
C VAL A 75 -21.73 -33.93 -3.75
N ILE A 76 -23.03 -33.61 -3.75
CA ILE A 76 -24.00 -34.02 -2.73
C ILE A 76 -24.86 -35.15 -3.33
N ALA A 77 -24.94 -36.30 -2.70
CA ALA A 77 -25.73 -37.42 -3.16
C ALA A 77 -26.28 -38.21 -1.97
N ALA A 78 -27.26 -39.11 -2.22
CA ALA A 78 -27.73 -40.07 -1.24
C ALA A 78 -26.65 -41.15 -0.97
N GLU A 79 -26.75 -41.86 0.17
CA GLU A 79 -25.75 -42.81 0.64
C GLU A 79 -25.47 -43.95 -0.37
N ASP A 80 -26.49 -44.39 -1.11
CA ASP A 80 -26.44 -45.53 -2.06
C ASP A 80 -26.31 -45.09 -3.52
N GLU A 81 -26.08 -43.80 -3.82
CA GLU A 81 -26.05 -43.31 -5.20
C GLU A 81 -24.64 -43.39 -5.81
N ASP A 82 -24.53 -43.95 -7.01
CA ASP A 82 -23.25 -44.07 -7.73
C ASP A 82 -22.82 -42.73 -8.30
N ILE A 83 -21.62 -42.29 -7.90
CA ILE A 83 -21.02 -41.02 -8.32
C ILE A 83 -19.86 -41.21 -9.31
N SER A 84 -19.66 -42.42 -9.81
CA SER A 84 -18.51 -42.78 -10.68
C SER A 84 -18.45 -41.98 -11.96
N GLU A 85 -19.58 -41.63 -12.56
CA GLU A 85 -19.65 -40.82 -13.79
C GLU A 85 -19.26 -39.35 -13.58
N ILE A 86 -19.36 -38.87 -12.33
CA ILE A 86 -19.07 -37.48 -11.98
C ILE A 86 -17.60 -37.31 -11.60
N SER A 87 -16.94 -38.37 -11.16
CA SER A 87 -15.53 -38.39 -10.76
C SER A 87 -14.55 -38.18 -11.94
N GLY A 88 -15.02 -38.29 -13.19
CA GLY A 88 -14.21 -38.16 -14.40
C GLY A 88 -13.98 -36.71 -14.91
N VAL A 89 -14.61 -35.70 -14.28
CA VAL A 89 -14.45 -34.30 -14.67
C VAL A 89 -13.51 -33.60 -13.69
N SER A 90 -12.25 -34.00 -13.66
CA SER A 90 -11.18 -33.34 -12.93
C SER A 90 -10.70 -32.15 -13.74
N GLY A 91 -11.20 -30.98 -13.42
CA GLY A 91 -10.70 -29.68 -13.91
C GLY A 91 -9.80 -29.00 -12.87
N ALA A 92 -8.74 -29.70 -12.45
CA ALA A 92 -7.68 -29.05 -11.66
C ALA A 92 -6.39 -29.13 -12.47
N ALA A 93 -6.01 -28.04 -13.13
CA ALA A 93 -4.68 -27.88 -13.67
C ALA A 93 -3.73 -27.64 -12.48
N ALA A 94 -2.98 -28.69 -12.12
CA ALA A 94 -1.74 -28.52 -11.38
C ALA A 94 -0.76 -27.74 -12.27
N PRO A 95 0.09 -26.84 -11.74
CA PRO A 95 1.06 -26.12 -12.58
C PRO A 95 2.06 -27.13 -13.15
N ALA A 96 1.94 -27.39 -14.47
CA ALA A 96 2.95 -28.10 -15.22
C ALA A 96 4.19 -27.24 -15.29
N ALA A 97 5.31 -27.76 -14.79
CA ALA A 97 6.64 -27.18 -14.98
C ALA A 97 6.89 -27.02 -16.50
N ALA A 98 6.88 -25.80 -16.98
CA ALA A 98 7.27 -25.47 -18.33
C ALA A 98 8.79 -25.58 -18.42
N SER A 99 9.27 -26.56 -19.18
CA SER A 99 10.64 -26.69 -19.65
C SER A 99 11.01 -25.47 -20.51
N VAL A 100 12.01 -24.75 -20.09
CA VAL A 100 12.58 -23.60 -20.79
C VAL A 100 13.37 -24.13 -22.00
N GLU A 101 12.90 -23.87 -23.20
CA GLU A 101 13.73 -23.99 -24.42
C GLU A 101 14.71 -22.82 -24.49
N GLU A 102 15.96 -23.18 -24.57
CA GLU A 102 17.13 -22.32 -24.69
C GLU A 102 17.15 -21.66 -26.08
N VAL A 103 16.90 -20.37 -26.15
CA VAL A 103 17.12 -19.57 -27.37
C VAL A 103 18.52 -19.00 -27.32
N VAL A 104 19.39 -19.57 -28.13
CA VAL A 104 20.75 -19.09 -28.42
C VAL A 104 20.66 -17.78 -29.20
N VAL A 105 21.13 -16.68 -28.60
CA VAL A 105 21.41 -15.44 -29.35
C VAL A 105 22.90 -15.20 -29.37
N SER A 106 23.40 -15.12 -30.59
CA SER A 106 24.78 -14.90 -30.99
C SER A 106 25.36 -13.60 -30.44
N LYS A 107 26.65 -13.72 -30.10
CA LYS A 107 27.56 -12.63 -29.74
C LYS A 107 27.83 -11.70 -30.93
N THR A 108 27.91 -10.42 -30.66
CA THR A 108 28.75 -9.48 -31.39
C THR A 108 29.34 -8.46 -30.43
N ASP A 109 30.62 -8.49 -30.21
CA ASP A 109 31.52 -7.48 -29.64
C ASP A 109 31.95 -6.48 -30.75
N PRO A 110 32.66 -5.36 -30.50
CA PRO A 110 33.40 -4.90 -29.31
C PRO A 110 33.42 -3.37 -29.04
N ASP A 111 33.83 -3.04 -27.81
CA ASP A 111 34.76 -1.98 -27.28
C ASP A 111 34.63 -0.49 -27.67
N PRO A 112 35.10 0.51 -26.84
CA PRO A 112 36.28 0.45 -25.97
C PRO A 112 36.17 1.10 -24.56
N VAL A 113 36.98 0.56 -23.68
CA VAL A 113 37.73 1.03 -22.51
C VAL A 113 37.76 2.53 -22.24
N VAL A 114 37.42 2.93 -21.01
CA VAL A 114 37.96 4.12 -20.32
C VAL A 114 38.40 3.72 -18.92
N GLU A 115 39.65 4.07 -18.61
CA GLU A 115 40.42 3.75 -17.43
C GLU A 115 39.85 4.30 -16.13
N GLU A 116 39.87 3.47 -15.08
CA GLU A 116 39.72 3.88 -13.68
C GLU A 116 41.06 4.41 -13.11
N PRO A 117 41.04 5.36 -12.18
CA PRO A 117 42.19 5.58 -11.29
C PRO A 117 42.03 4.76 -9.99
N THR A 118 43.03 3.96 -9.75
CA THR A 118 43.30 3.19 -8.57
C THR A 118 43.28 4.00 -7.28
N SER A 119 42.53 3.55 -6.28
CA SER A 119 42.69 3.99 -4.88
C SER A 119 42.91 2.79 -3.98
N GLY A 120 44.01 2.87 -3.19
CA GLY A 120 44.68 1.84 -2.45
C GLY A 120 43.80 1.05 -1.46
N THR A 121 44.01 -0.23 -1.51
CA THR A 121 43.58 -1.22 -0.53
C THR A 121 44.35 -1.04 0.77
N THR A 122 43.68 -0.64 1.84
CA THR A 122 44.22 -0.75 3.19
C THR A 122 43.84 -2.13 3.73
N GLU A 123 44.80 -2.99 3.80
CA GLU A 123 44.73 -4.32 4.43
C GLU A 123 44.37 -4.19 5.91
N ILE A 124 43.20 -4.68 6.31
CA ILE A 124 42.84 -4.89 7.72
C ILE A 124 43.36 -6.25 8.13
N VAL A 125 44.49 -6.26 8.83
CA VAL A 125 45.05 -7.46 9.46
C VAL A 125 44.19 -7.82 10.68
N PRO A 126 43.66 -9.04 10.80
CA PRO A 126 42.96 -9.45 12.02
C PRO A 126 43.96 -9.66 13.15
N LEU A 127 43.84 -8.89 14.21
CA LEU A 127 44.63 -9.03 15.42
C LEU A 127 44.19 -10.28 16.19
N ALA A 128 44.97 -11.32 16.12
CA ALA A 128 44.81 -12.51 16.93
C ALA A 128 44.87 -12.17 18.44
N SER A 129 43.90 -12.66 19.19
CA SER A 129 43.84 -12.59 20.64
C SER A 129 44.92 -13.52 21.26
N THR A 130 46.05 -12.95 21.61
CA THR A 130 46.99 -13.61 22.52
C THR A 130 46.76 -13.11 23.93
N GLY A 131 46.48 -14.00 24.88
CA GLY A 131 46.29 -13.73 26.29
C GLY A 131 47.53 -13.08 26.93
N GLY A 132 47.62 -11.77 26.80
CA GLY A 132 48.68 -10.93 27.34
C GLY A 132 48.15 -10.16 28.55
N ARG A 133 48.90 -10.15 29.62
CA ARG A 133 48.64 -9.38 30.85
C ARG A 133 48.42 -7.91 30.51
N VAL A 134 47.16 -7.43 30.72
CA VAL A 134 46.76 -6.05 30.41
C VAL A 134 47.67 -5.05 31.13
N LYS A 135 48.32 -4.18 30.35
CA LYS A 135 49.15 -3.10 30.90
C LYS A 135 48.24 -1.99 31.39
N ALA A 136 48.09 -1.86 32.71
CA ALA A 136 47.27 -0.79 33.30
C ALA A 136 48.04 -0.10 34.42
N SER A 137 47.75 1.16 34.64
CA SER A 137 48.31 1.92 35.74
C SER A 137 47.74 1.41 37.10
N PRO A 138 48.51 1.48 38.21
CA PRO A 138 48.01 1.04 39.53
C PRO A 138 46.68 1.74 39.92
N LEU A 139 46.54 3.02 39.54
CA LEU A 139 45.31 3.81 39.82
C LEU A 139 44.13 3.36 38.96
N ALA A 140 44.40 3.03 37.67
CA ALA A 140 43.34 2.51 36.79
C ALA A 140 42.80 1.14 37.26
N ARG A 141 43.69 0.26 37.77
CA ARG A 141 43.30 -1.05 38.35
C ARG A 141 42.38 -0.87 39.55
N ARG A 142 42.78 0.01 40.51
CA ARG A 142 41.95 0.28 41.70
C ARG A 142 40.59 0.89 41.36
N LEU A 143 40.55 1.81 40.39
CA LEU A 143 39.31 2.41 39.94
C LEU A 143 38.40 1.44 39.17
N ALA A 144 38.98 0.56 38.35
CA ALA A 144 38.22 -0.49 37.66
C ALA A 144 37.59 -1.47 38.65
N GLU A 145 38.36 -1.90 39.68
CA GLU A 145 37.89 -2.77 40.74
C GLU A 145 36.78 -2.15 41.57
N GLN A 146 36.90 -0.84 41.91
CA GLN A 146 35.85 -0.10 42.63
C GLN A 146 34.61 0.17 41.79
N ALA A 147 34.76 0.26 40.49
CA ALA A 147 33.68 0.53 39.55
C ALA A 147 33.04 -0.72 38.92
N GLY A 148 33.59 -1.94 39.24
CA GLY A 148 33.10 -3.19 38.64
C GLY A 148 33.34 -3.31 37.12
N VAL A 149 34.33 -2.56 36.57
CA VAL A 149 34.63 -2.53 35.14
C VAL A 149 35.75 -3.54 34.83
N ASP A 150 35.52 -4.44 33.89
CA ASP A 150 36.56 -5.40 33.43
C ASP A 150 37.61 -4.64 32.60
N ILE A 151 38.79 -4.49 33.21
CA ILE A 151 39.90 -3.75 32.65
C ILE A 151 40.44 -4.35 31.33
N SER A 152 40.15 -5.62 31.06
CA SER A 152 40.54 -6.30 29.83
C SER A 152 39.75 -5.81 28.59
N GLN A 153 38.58 -5.24 28.82
CA GLN A 153 37.68 -4.71 27.81
C GLN A 153 37.87 -3.21 27.52
N VAL A 154 38.70 -2.53 28.32
CA VAL A 154 38.92 -1.08 28.18
C VAL A 154 40.17 -0.81 27.32
N PRO A 155 40.04 -0.14 26.18
CA PRO A 155 41.17 0.27 25.35
C PRO A 155 42.02 1.31 26.08
N GLY A 156 43.31 1.03 26.23
CA GLY A 156 44.25 1.92 26.94
C GLY A 156 44.73 3.08 26.05
N SER A 157 44.52 4.33 26.47
CA SER A 157 45.00 5.54 25.80
C SER A 157 46.37 6.07 26.27
N GLY A 158 46.99 5.41 27.26
CA GLY A 158 48.28 5.80 27.79
C GLY A 158 49.50 5.28 26.97
N PRO A 159 50.74 5.76 27.29
CA PRO A 159 51.94 5.35 26.58
C PRO A 159 52.13 3.84 26.53
N GLY A 160 52.33 3.32 25.32
CA GLY A 160 52.49 1.88 25.08
C GLY A 160 51.20 1.06 25.26
N GLY A 161 49.99 1.67 25.01
CA GLY A 161 48.71 0.99 25.12
C GLY A 161 48.28 0.71 26.57
N ARG A 162 48.77 1.49 27.54
CA ARG A 162 48.45 1.30 28.96
C ARG A 162 47.10 1.94 29.30
N VAL A 163 46.22 1.19 29.98
CA VAL A 163 44.97 1.71 30.52
C VAL A 163 45.26 2.69 31.64
N VAL A 164 44.76 3.92 31.53
CA VAL A 164 44.90 5.02 32.48
C VAL A 164 43.57 5.39 33.11
N LYS A 165 43.60 6.20 34.20
CA LYS A 165 42.42 6.61 34.96
C LYS A 165 41.28 7.12 34.06
N ARG A 166 41.60 7.99 33.08
CA ARG A 166 40.64 8.60 32.13
C ARG A 166 39.87 7.55 31.33
N ASP A 167 40.47 6.43 30.99
CA ASP A 167 39.87 5.37 30.21
C ASP A 167 38.82 4.61 31.01
N ILE A 168 39.04 4.43 32.32
CA ILE A 168 38.05 3.83 33.23
C ILE A 168 36.89 4.80 33.50
N GLU A 169 37.19 6.10 33.63
CA GLU A 169 36.13 7.11 33.83
C GLU A 169 35.26 7.25 32.56
N ALA A 170 35.88 7.15 31.38
CA ALA A 170 35.13 7.12 30.11
C ALA A 170 34.26 5.85 29.98
N ALA A 171 34.83 4.68 30.33
CA ALA A 171 34.07 3.41 30.33
C ALA A 171 32.91 3.43 31.34
N LYS A 172 33.08 4.09 32.49
CA LYS A 172 32.01 4.28 33.47
C LYS A 172 30.92 5.27 33.01
N ALA A 173 31.32 6.33 32.30
CA ALA A 173 30.39 7.33 31.74
C ALA A 173 29.63 6.77 30.52
N SER A 174 30.21 5.80 29.81
CA SER A 174 29.57 5.08 28.70
C SER A 174 28.61 3.99 29.18
N GLY A 175 28.15 4.04 30.45
CA GLY A 175 27.37 3.08 31.18
C GLY A 175 26.71 2.02 30.30
N ASP A 176 27.10 0.77 30.47
CA ASP A 176 26.48 -0.48 29.98
C ASP A 176 25.20 -0.30 29.12
N ALA A 177 25.37 0.22 27.93
CA ALA A 177 24.54 -0.20 26.83
C ALA A 177 25.21 -1.49 26.31
N THR A 178 24.86 -2.63 26.91
CA THR A 178 24.91 -3.90 26.20
C THR A 178 24.23 -3.60 24.87
N PRO A 179 24.88 -3.64 23.71
CA PRO A 179 24.18 -3.50 22.45
C PRO A 179 23.12 -4.58 22.49
N ALA A 180 21.85 -4.17 22.44
CA ALA A 180 20.76 -5.11 22.20
C ALA A 180 21.24 -5.98 21.03
N PRO A 181 21.16 -7.33 21.14
CA PRO A 181 21.60 -8.17 20.04
C PRO A 181 20.86 -7.66 18.81
N SER A 182 21.59 -7.08 17.88
CA SER A 182 21.11 -6.89 16.54
C SER A 182 20.74 -8.30 16.09
N VAL A 183 19.44 -8.59 16.06
CA VAL A 183 18.92 -9.78 15.42
C VAL A 183 19.16 -9.54 13.93
N ALA A 184 20.38 -9.74 13.49
CA ALA A 184 20.64 -9.98 12.09
C ALA A 184 19.77 -11.19 11.75
N PRO A 185 18.93 -11.14 10.70
CA PRO A 185 18.20 -12.31 10.27
C PRO A 185 19.24 -13.42 10.04
N SER A 186 19.20 -14.45 10.88
CA SER A 186 20.09 -15.60 10.74
C SER A 186 19.52 -16.47 9.63
N TRP A 187 19.93 -16.20 8.40
CA TRP A 187 19.71 -17.12 7.29
C TRP A 187 20.56 -18.36 7.53
N THR A 188 19.92 -19.50 7.72
CA THR A 188 20.61 -20.78 7.73
C THR A 188 20.86 -21.22 6.29
N PRO A 189 22.00 -21.84 5.96
CA PRO A 189 22.31 -22.25 4.57
C PRO A 189 21.32 -23.23 3.94
N ASP A 190 20.42 -23.82 4.72
CA ASP A 190 19.42 -24.79 4.27
C ASP A 190 18.00 -24.20 4.09
N GLU A 191 17.80 -22.90 4.40
CA GLU A 191 16.53 -22.22 4.12
C GLU A 191 16.54 -21.68 2.69
N ALA A 192 15.44 -21.85 1.98
CA ALA A 192 15.24 -21.27 0.66
C ALA A 192 15.43 -19.74 0.75
N GLU A 193 16.20 -19.16 -0.18
CA GLU A 193 16.47 -17.71 -0.22
C GLU A 193 15.23 -16.88 -0.56
N TYR A 194 14.09 -17.52 -0.83
CA TYR A 194 12.82 -16.88 -1.21
C TYR A 194 11.64 -17.68 -0.64
N GLU A 195 10.54 -16.98 -0.51
CA GLU A 195 9.24 -17.54 -0.16
C GLU A 195 8.23 -17.19 -1.27
N ASP A 196 7.57 -18.19 -1.84
CA ASP A 196 6.49 -17.99 -2.79
C ASP A 196 5.18 -17.75 -2.04
N VAL A 197 4.67 -16.51 -2.10
CA VAL A 197 3.41 -16.11 -1.49
C VAL A 197 2.31 -16.08 -2.54
N GLN A 198 1.23 -16.83 -2.33
CA GLN A 198 0.09 -16.83 -3.23
C GLN A 198 -0.59 -15.45 -3.27
N THR A 199 -0.90 -14.97 -4.48
CA THR A 199 -1.59 -13.70 -4.66
C THR A 199 -3.07 -13.83 -4.32
N SER A 200 -3.57 -12.95 -3.43
CA SER A 200 -5.01 -12.87 -3.12
C SER A 200 -5.83 -12.45 -4.36
N GLN A 201 -7.12 -12.74 -4.38
CA GLN A 201 -8.03 -12.32 -5.46
C GLN A 201 -8.08 -10.80 -5.60
N MET A 202 -8.03 -10.06 -4.49
CA MET A 202 -7.92 -8.61 -4.51
C MET A 202 -6.66 -8.16 -5.26
N ARG A 203 -5.50 -8.79 -5.01
CA ARG A 203 -4.23 -8.45 -5.68
C ARG A 203 -4.29 -8.74 -7.19
N LYS A 204 -4.90 -9.87 -7.59
CA LYS A 204 -5.11 -10.22 -9.00
C LYS A 204 -6.00 -9.18 -9.70
N THR A 205 -7.11 -8.78 -9.06
CA THR A 205 -8.04 -7.76 -9.58
C THR A 205 -7.35 -6.40 -9.72
N ILE A 206 -6.56 -5.98 -8.72
CA ILE A 206 -5.77 -4.74 -8.78
C ILE A 206 -4.80 -4.79 -9.95
N ALA A 207 -4.06 -5.88 -10.13
CA ALA A 207 -3.11 -6.06 -11.23
C ALA A 207 -3.81 -5.95 -12.60
N LYS A 208 -4.93 -6.67 -12.80
CA LYS A 208 -5.75 -6.62 -14.03
C LYS A 208 -6.22 -5.18 -14.32
N ARG A 209 -6.70 -4.45 -13.29
CA ARG A 209 -7.17 -3.06 -13.42
C ARG A 209 -6.08 -2.05 -13.73
N LEU A 210 -4.93 -2.15 -13.06
CA LEU A 210 -3.85 -1.18 -13.26
C LEU A 210 -3.22 -1.28 -14.65
N ILE A 211 -3.15 -2.49 -15.23
CA ILE A 211 -2.67 -2.70 -16.60
C ILE A 211 -3.56 -1.98 -17.62
N THR A 212 -4.87 -1.88 -17.41
CA THR A 212 -5.78 -1.14 -18.30
C THR A 212 -5.56 0.39 -18.26
N SER A 213 -4.85 0.89 -17.25
CA SER A 213 -4.48 2.31 -17.13
C SER A 213 -3.13 2.62 -17.75
N ILE A 214 -2.06 1.95 -17.31
CA ILE A 214 -0.68 2.35 -17.64
C ILE A 214 -0.32 2.15 -19.12
N GLY A 215 -0.88 1.19 -19.81
CA GLY A 215 -0.59 0.98 -21.24
C GLY A 215 -1.46 1.87 -22.16
N PRO A 216 -2.79 1.71 -22.09
CA PRO A 216 -3.71 2.34 -23.05
C PRO A 216 -3.97 3.83 -22.83
N VAL A 217 -3.75 4.35 -21.61
CA VAL A 217 -4.04 5.75 -21.26
C VAL A 217 -2.79 6.61 -21.46
N PRO A 218 -2.77 7.54 -22.44
CA PRO A 218 -1.66 8.48 -22.63
C PRO A 218 -1.62 9.46 -21.47
N THR A 219 -0.88 9.11 -20.42
CA THR A 219 -0.83 9.87 -19.17
C THR A 219 0.31 10.88 -19.17
N PHE A 220 0.03 12.11 -18.75
CA PHE A 220 1.03 13.11 -18.43
C PHE A 220 0.79 13.69 -17.03
N TYR A 221 1.80 14.38 -16.49
CA TYR A 221 1.82 14.82 -15.10
C TYR A 221 2.04 16.31 -14.99
N LEU A 222 1.33 16.95 -14.07
CA LEU A 222 1.47 18.36 -13.73
C LEU A 222 1.70 18.49 -12.23
N THR A 223 2.78 19.13 -11.82
CA THR A 223 3.11 19.34 -10.40
C THR A 223 3.04 20.82 -10.05
N VAL A 224 2.44 21.13 -8.90
CA VAL A 224 2.44 22.45 -8.30
C VAL A 224 2.95 22.36 -6.86
N ASP A 225 3.62 23.43 -6.46
CA ASP A 225 4.10 23.65 -5.09
C ASP A 225 3.21 24.68 -4.40
N VAL A 226 2.64 24.32 -3.24
CA VAL A 226 1.58 25.06 -2.53
C VAL A 226 2.11 25.54 -1.18
N ASP A 227 1.90 26.81 -0.85
CA ASP A 227 2.12 27.34 0.49
C ASP A 227 0.94 26.99 1.41
N MET A 228 1.21 26.16 2.42
CA MET A 228 0.17 25.68 3.33
C MET A 228 0.00 26.51 4.59
N SER A 229 0.71 27.65 4.72
CA SER A 229 0.71 28.48 5.94
C SER A 229 -0.71 28.84 6.38
N ARG A 230 -1.50 29.44 5.48
CA ARG A 230 -2.89 29.86 5.79
C ARG A 230 -3.84 28.69 5.96
N ALA A 231 -3.66 27.60 5.20
CA ALA A 231 -4.45 26.37 5.38
C ALA A 231 -4.21 25.75 6.75
N MET A 232 -2.98 25.75 7.24
CA MET A 232 -2.64 25.24 8.57
C MET A 232 -3.22 26.13 9.69
N GLU A 233 -3.18 27.45 9.53
CA GLU A 233 -3.82 28.39 10.46
C GLU A 233 -5.34 28.25 10.46
N ALA A 234 -5.98 28.18 9.31
CA ALA A 234 -7.41 27.95 9.17
C ALA A 234 -7.83 26.62 9.84
N ARG A 235 -7.06 25.55 9.61
CA ARG A 235 -7.28 24.26 10.28
C ARG A 235 -7.21 24.35 11.80
N LYS A 236 -6.22 25.09 12.33
CA LYS A 236 -6.06 25.32 13.77
C LYS A 236 -7.30 26.04 14.35
N SER A 237 -7.77 27.07 13.66
CA SER A 237 -8.96 27.84 14.04
C SER A 237 -10.23 27.01 13.99
N MET A 238 -10.45 26.25 12.88
CA MET A 238 -11.59 25.34 12.77
C MET A 238 -11.60 24.28 13.87
N ASN A 239 -10.44 23.68 14.18
CA ASN A 239 -10.34 22.66 15.23
C ASN A 239 -10.56 23.23 16.63
N ALA A 240 -10.25 24.51 16.87
CA ALA A 240 -10.59 25.19 18.12
C ALA A 240 -12.10 25.36 18.28
N MET A 241 -12.82 25.71 17.21
CA MET A 241 -14.28 25.83 17.18
C MET A 241 -14.99 24.48 17.36
N LEU A 242 -14.49 23.43 16.70
CA LEU A 242 -15.09 22.10 16.69
C LEU A 242 -14.77 21.27 17.96
N LYS A 243 -13.95 21.80 18.87
CA LYS A 243 -13.52 21.09 20.09
C LYS A 243 -14.68 20.64 20.96
N THR A 244 -15.74 21.47 21.06
CA THR A 244 -16.95 21.17 21.86
C THR A 244 -17.83 20.09 21.23
N GLU A 245 -17.74 19.92 19.91
CA GLU A 245 -18.50 18.93 19.14
C GLU A 245 -17.75 17.58 19.03
N GLY A 246 -16.51 17.50 19.51
CA GLY A 246 -15.67 16.30 19.37
C GLY A 246 -15.22 16.02 17.93
N ALA A 247 -15.49 16.91 17.00
CA ALA A 247 -15.08 16.81 15.60
C ALA A 247 -13.69 17.38 15.40
N LYS A 248 -12.98 16.90 14.36
CA LYS A 248 -11.63 17.35 14.01
C LYS A 248 -11.44 17.34 12.49
N VAL A 249 -10.90 18.45 11.99
CA VAL A 249 -10.55 18.62 10.57
C VAL A 249 -9.07 18.31 10.37
N SER A 250 -8.77 17.45 9.40
CA SER A 250 -7.42 17.15 8.94
C SER A 250 -7.02 18.03 7.76
N VAL A 251 -5.72 18.03 7.39
CA VAL A 251 -5.27 18.68 6.16
C VAL A 251 -5.91 18.02 4.94
N ASN A 252 -6.04 16.70 4.96
CA ASN A 252 -6.66 15.96 3.87
C ASN A 252 -8.11 16.40 3.60
N ASP A 253 -8.89 16.71 4.64
CA ASP A 253 -10.28 17.16 4.50
C ASP A 253 -10.36 18.53 3.80
N ILE A 254 -9.41 19.43 4.10
CA ILE A 254 -9.28 20.71 3.42
C ILE A 254 -8.92 20.51 1.94
N VAL A 255 -7.96 19.63 1.66
CA VAL A 255 -7.56 19.28 0.29
C VAL A 255 -8.76 18.72 -0.49
N LEU A 256 -9.49 17.74 0.08
CA LEU A 256 -10.65 17.13 -0.57
C LEU A 256 -11.75 18.17 -0.86
N LYS A 257 -11.99 19.09 0.05
CA LYS A 257 -12.97 20.16 -0.16
C LYS A 257 -12.51 21.16 -1.23
N ALA A 258 -11.22 21.51 -1.25
CA ALA A 258 -10.64 22.36 -2.29
C ALA A 258 -10.70 21.69 -3.68
N VAL A 259 -10.36 20.40 -3.75
CA VAL A 259 -10.50 19.59 -4.98
C VAL A 259 -11.95 19.58 -5.47
N ALA A 260 -12.90 19.36 -4.56
CA ALA A 260 -14.32 19.36 -4.92
C ALA A 260 -14.79 20.72 -5.47
N GLY A 261 -14.32 21.83 -4.90
CA GLY A 261 -14.57 23.19 -5.39
C GLY A 261 -13.93 23.43 -6.76
N ALA A 262 -12.65 23.09 -6.91
CA ALA A 262 -11.93 23.26 -8.17
C ALA A 262 -12.54 22.42 -9.30
N LEU A 263 -12.95 21.17 -9.06
CA LEU A 263 -13.63 20.34 -10.07
C LEU A 263 -14.98 20.91 -10.53
N ARG A 264 -15.68 21.63 -9.67
CA ARG A 264 -16.91 22.34 -10.06
C ARG A 264 -16.63 23.47 -11.03
N GLN A 265 -15.51 24.17 -10.86
CA GLN A 265 -15.10 25.26 -11.74
C GLN A 265 -14.45 24.77 -13.04
N HIS A 266 -13.90 23.53 -13.02
CA HIS A 266 -13.20 22.91 -14.15
C HIS A 266 -13.84 21.58 -14.56
N PRO A 267 -15.04 21.57 -15.16
CA PRO A 267 -15.79 20.33 -15.48
C PRO A 267 -15.07 19.44 -16.49
N ASN A 268 -14.11 19.95 -17.25
CA ASN A 268 -13.29 19.15 -18.15
C ASN A 268 -12.33 18.21 -17.40
N CYS A 269 -11.96 18.54 -16.17
CA CYS A 269 -11.16 17.68 -15.31
C CYS A 269 -12.03 16.68 -14.52
N ASN A 270 -13.34 16.91 -14.42
CA ASN A 270 -14.33 16.02 -13.78
C ASN A 270 -15.04 15.18 -14.84
N ALA A 271 -14.29 14.36 -15.57
CA ALA A 271 -14.76 13.69 -16.76
C ALA A 271 -14.20 12.27 -16.90
N GLN A 272 -14.77 11.51 -17.83
CA GLN A 272 -14.36 10.15 -18.18
C GLN A 272 -14.29 10.00 -19.68
N TRP A 273 -13.28 9.21 -20.14
CA TRP A 273 -13.19 8.77 -21.52
C TRP A 273 -14.13 7.60 -21.77
N HIS A 274 -14.90 7.68 -22.86
CA HIS A 274 -15.67 6.58 -23.44
C HIS A 274 -15.38 6.54 -24.94
N ASP A 275 -15.42 5.34 -25.52
CA ASP A 275 -15.25 5.22 -26.96
C ASP A 275 -16.34 6.01 -27.70
N GLY A 276 -15.95 7.09 -28.36
CA GLY A 276 -16.83 7.96 -29.13
C GLY A 276 -17.34 9.21 -28.42
N PHE A 277 -17.16 9.37 -27.08
CA PHE A 277 -17.55 10.59 -26.37
C PHE A 277 -16.79 10.78 -25.05
N ILE A 278 -16.75 12.02 -24.56
CA ILE A 278 -16.26 12.36 -23.20
C ILE A 278 -17.46 12.63 -22.33
N ARG A 279 -17.60 11.90 -21.22
CA ARG A 279 -18.66 12.14 -20.22
C ARG A 279 -18.16 13.13 -19.17
N ARG A 280 -18.75 14.31 -19.10
CA ARG A 280 -18.49 15.32 -18.07
C ARG A 280 -19.54 15.23 -16.97
N PHE A 281 -19.10 15.20 -15.72
CA PHE A 281 -19.99 15.08 -14.57
C PHE A 281 -20.33 16.46 -14.00
N LYS A 282 -21.60 16.67 -13.68
CA LYS A 282 -22.07 17.85 -12.96
C LYS A 282 -21.88 17.71 -11.44
N ALA A 283 -21.96 16.49 -10.94
CA ALA A 283 -21.68 16.15 -9.54
C ALA A 283 -20.20 15.76 -9.40
N VAL A 284 -19.64 16.03 -8.23
CA VAL A 284 -18.26 15.65 -7.89
C VAL A 284 -18.29 14.52 -6.87
N HIS A 285 -17.79 13.36 -7.26
CA HIS A 285 -17.64 12.18 -6.44
C HIS A 285 -16.15 11.85 -6.33
N ILE A 286 -15.56 12.04 -5.14
CA ILE A 286 -14.13 11.89 -4.95
C ILE A 286 -13.82 10.52 -4.37
N GLY A 287 -13.07 9.72 -5.12
CA GLY A 287 -12.45 8.50 -4.62
C GLY A 287 -11.22 8.86 -3.76
N VAL A 288 -11.18 8.35 -2.54
CA VAL A 288 -10.05 8.58 -1.62
C VAL A 288 -9.29 7.27 -1.46
N ALA A 289 -8.01 7.26 -1.88
CA ALA A 289 -7.18 6.06 -1.78
C ALA A 289 -6.89 5.72 -0.31
N VAL A 290 -7.26 4.53 0.10
CA VAL A 290 -7.05 3.99 1.46
C VAL A 290 -6.24 2.71 1.38
N ALA A 291 -5.11 2.68 2.08
CA ALA A 291 -4.30 1.47 2.22
C ALA A 291 -5.01 0.46 3.13
N VAL A 292 -5.08 -0.78 2.66
CA VAL A 292 -5.55 -1.96 3.38
C VAL A 292 -4.46 -3.04 3.34
N GLU A 293 -4.61 -4.10 4.12
CA GLU A 293 -3.60 -5.16 4.25
C GLU A 293 -3.20 -5.77 2.89
N ASP A 294 -4.18 -6.09 2.05
CA ASP A 294 -3.95 -6.75 0.75
C ASP A 294 -3.71 -5.78 -0.42
N GLY A 295 -3.71 -4.46 -0.18
CA GLY A 295 -3.52 -3.50 -1.26
C GLY A 295 -4.11 -2.12 -1.01
N LEU A 296 -4.90 -1.62 -1.96
CA LEU A 296 -5.49 -0.28 -1.92
C LEU A 296 -6.93 -0.34 -2.40
N ILE A 297 -7.84 0.29 -1.65
CA ILE A 297 -9.23 0.49 -2.04
C ILE A 297 -9.56 1.97 -2.06
N THR A 298 -10.54 2.37 -2.89
CA THR A 298 -10.86 3.79 -3.13
C THR A 298 -12.31 4.09 -2.77
N PRO A 299 -12.67 4.18 -1.47
CA PRO A 299 -14.01 4.62 -1.08
C PRO A 299 -14.35 5.99 -1.64
N VAL A 300 -15.63 6.23 -1.93
CA VAL A 300 -16.10 7.39 -2.68
C VAL A 300 -16.92 8.32 -1.79
N VAL A 301 -16.41 9.54 -1.60
CA VAL A 301 -17.17 10.64 -1.00
C VAL A 301 -18.09 11.24 -2.06
N ARG A 302 -19.38 10.91 -1.98
CA ARG A 302 -20.35 11.36 -2.97
C ARG A 302 -20.76 12.80 -2.74
N HIS A 303 -20.99 13.53 -3.85
CA HIS A 303 -21.40 14.93 -3.81
C HIS A 303 -20.51 15.82 -2.91
N ALA A 304 -19.18 15.59 -2.94
CA ALA A 304 -18.22 16.26 -2.08
C ALA A 304 -18.31 17.80 -2.17
N HIS A 305 -18.68 18.34 -3.34
CA HIS A 305 -18.85 19.78 -3.55
C HIS A 305 -19.99 20.39 -2.71
N LEU A 306 -21.01 19.61 -2.32
CA LEU A 306 -22.15 20.06 -1.50
C LEU A 306 -21.90 19.91 0.01
N LYS A 307 -20.86 19.17 0.42
CA LYS A 307 -20.58 18.85 1.82
C LYS A 307 -19.65 19.87 2.46
N GLY A 308 -19.84 20.13 3.75
CA GLY A 308 -18.90 20.88 4.57
C GLY A 308 -17.61 20.09 4.83
N ILE A 309 -16.52 20.78 5.20
CA ILE A 309 -15.20 20.17 5.45
C ILE A 309 -15.29 19.10 6.55
N SER A 310 -15.94 19.41 7.68
CA SER A 310 -16.12 18.47 8.80
C SER A 310 -16.94 17.24 8.42
N GLN A 311 -17.95 17.40 7.56
CA GLN A 311 -18.75 16.30 7.05
C GLN A 311 -17.94 15.38 6.12
N ILE A 312 -17.11 15.95 5.24
CA ILE A 312 -16.19 15.18 4.40
C ILE A 312 -15.25 14.37 5.27
N GLY A 313 -14.64 15.00 6.29
CA GLY A 313 -13.69 14.34 7.19
C GLY A 313 -14.32 13.19 7.98
N ALA A 314 -15.55 13.37 8.50
CA ALA A 314 -16.29 12.32 9.20
C ALA A 314 -16.57 11.12 8.28
N GLU A 315 -17.07 11.38 7.06
CA GLU A 315 -17.38 10.35 6.07
C GLU A 315 -16.13 9.59 5.60
N VAL A 316 -15.02 10.30 5.32
CA VAL A 316 -13.75 9.67 4.95
C VAL A 316 -13.25 8.76 6.08
N LYS A 317 -13.31 9.21 7.32
CA LYS A 317 -12.89 8.43 8.49
C LYS A 317 -13.72 7.15 8.66
N GLU A 318 -15.04 7.26 8.51
CA GLU A 318 -15.96 6.12 8.58
C GLU A 318 -15.69 5.12 7.45
N LEU A 319 -15.65 5.60 6.20
CA LEU A 319 -15.38 4.77 5.03
C LEU A 319 -14.01 4.08 5.12
N ALA A 320 -12.97 4.81 5.54
CA ALA A 320 -11.64 4.24 5.73
C ALA A 320 -11.57 3.19 6.84
N GLY A 321 -12.36 3.34 7.92
CA GLY A 321 -12.50 2.33 8.97
C GLY A 321 -13.10 1.04 8.41
N ARG A 322 -14.23 1.14 7.73
CA ARG A 322 -14.91 -0.02 7.12
C ARG A 322 -14.09 -0.65 5.97
N ALA A 323 -13.31 0.16 5.26
CA ALA A 323 -12.38 -0.34 4.25
C ALA A 323 -11.34 -1.31 4.83
N ARG A 324 -10.71 -0.94 5.96
CA ARG A 324 -9.72 -1.79 6.65
C ARG A 324 -10.34 -3.06 7.24
N GLU A 325 -11.63 -2.98 7.62
CA GLU A 325 -12.39 -4.13 8.12
C GLU A 325 -13.01 -4.98 7.00
N LYS A 326 -12.73 -4.66 5.72
CA LYS A 326 -13.29 -5.32 4.53
C LYS A 326 -14.85 -5.30 4.47
N LYS A 327 -15.47 -4.23 5.07
CA LYS A 327 -16.94 -4.09 5.21
C LYS A 327 -17.56 -3.05 4.27
N LEU A 328 -16.84 -2.60 3.26
CA LEU A 328 -17.39 -1.68 2.26
C LEU A 328 -18.32 -2.41 1.29
N LYS A 329 -19.44 -1.75 0.96
CA LYS A 329 -20.34 -2.22 -0.09
C LYS A 329 -19.81 -1.79 -1.47
N PRO A 330 -20.12 -2.54 -2.55
CA PRO A 330 -19.68 -2.19 -3.91
C PRO A 330 -20.01 -0.76 -4.34
N GLU A 331 -21.18 -0.26 -3.95
CA GLU A 331 -21.59 1.10 -4.27
C GLU A 331 -20.72 2.17 -3.59
N GLU A 332 -19.99 1.84 -2.54
CA GLU A 332 -19.20 2.78 -1.75
C GLU A 332 -17.78 2.99 -2.31
N TYR A 333 -17.29 2.10 -3.18
CA TYR A 333 -15.98 2.23 -3.82
C TYR A 333 -16.01 2.22 -5.35
N THR A 334 -17.21 2.35 -5.94
CA THR A 334 -17.40 2.48 -7.39
C THR A 334 -18.04 3.81 -7.74
N GLY A 335 -17.84 4.30 -8.97
CA GLY A 335 -18.51 5.50 -9.48
C GLY A 335 -17.91 6.81 -8.98
N ALA A 336 -16.64 6.85 -8.63
CA ALA A 336 -15.89 8.09 -8.47
C ALA A 336 -15.76 8.80 -9.83
N THR A 337 -15.69 10.12 -9.78
CA THR A 337 -15.47 10.97 -10.97
C THR A 337 -14.05 11.54 -11.02
N PHE A 338 -13.35 11.47 -9.90
CA PHE A 338 -11.96 11.89 -9.71
C PHE A 338 -11.41 11.27 -8.44
N SER A 339 -10.13 10.91 -8.41
CA SER A 339 -9.49 10.29 -7.25
C SER A 339 -8.44 11.17 -6.60
N VAL A 340 -8.21 10.98 -5.30
CA VAL A 340 -7.14 11.61 -4.52
C VAL A 340 -6.39 10.54 -3.76
N SER A 341 -5.07 10.51 -3.93
CA SER A 341 -4.14 9.67 -3.18
C SER A 341 -3.22 10.55 -2.33
N ASN A 342 -3.16 10.31 -1.02
CA ASN A 342 -2.36 11.11 -0.10
C ASN A 342 -1.34 10.20 0.61
N LEU A 343 -0.06 10.43 0.34
CA LEU A 343 1.07 9.74 0.98
C LEU A 343 1.90 10.67 1.88
N GLY A 344 1.43 11.89 2.12
CA GLY A 344 2.12 12.86 2.97
C GLY A 344 2.35 12.38 4.40
N MET A 345 1.44 11.54 4.94
CA MET A 345 1.61 10.94 6.27
C MET A 345 2.80 9.96 6.37
N PHE A 346 3.30 9.47 5.23
CA PHE A 346 4.46 8.59 5.16
C PHE A 346 5.77 9.33 4.87
N GLY A 347 5.74 10.66 4.85
CA GLY A 347 6.92 11.48 4.54
C GLY A 347 7.31 11.50 3.06
N ILE A 348 6.41 11.09 2.16
CA ILE A 348 6.65 11.15 0.72
C ILE A 348 6.51 12.59 0.25
N HIS A 349 7.59 13.14 -0.26
CA HIS A 349 7.67 14.53 -0.71
C HIS A 349 6.82 14.77 -1.98
N GLU A 350 6.96 13.89 -2.98
CA GLU A 350 6.26 13.96 -4.26
C GLU A 350 6.15 12.55 -4.86
N PHE A 351 5.05 12.25 -5.54
CA PHE A 351 4.86 11.03 -6.30
C PHE A 351 3.84 11.22 -7.41
N THR A 352 3.82 10.30 -8.37
CA THR A 352 2.80 10.21 -9.42
C THR A 352 1.87 9.04 -9.12
N ALA A 353 0.57 9.28 -9.18
CA ALA A 353 -0.44 8.24 -8.99
C ALA A 353 -0.89 7.68 -10.34
N ILE A 354 -1.20 6.38 -10.38
CA ILE A 354 -1.79 5.73 -11.54
C ILE A 354 -3.27 6.15 -11.60
N ILE A 355 -3.73 6.58 -12.77
CA ILE A 355 -5.15 6.93 -12.99
C ILE A 355 -5.99 5.67 -12.74
N ASN A 356 -7.11 5.82 -12.04
CA ASN A 356 -8.07 4.75 -11.78
C ASN A 356 -9.19 4.78 -12.84
N PRO A 357 -9.11 3.97 -13.92
CA PRO A 357 -10.14 4.03 -14.95
C PRO A 357 -11.54 3.73 -14.41
N PRO A 358 -12.59 4.37 -14.94
CA PRO A 358 -12.62 5.23 -16.14
C PRO A 358 -12.38 6.74 -15.88
N GLU A 359 -11.93 7.13 -14.69
CA GLU A 359 -11.64 8.53 -14.34
C GLU A 359 -10.54 9.10 -15.26
N ALA A 360 -10.64 10.40 -15.60
CA ALA A 360 -9.63 11.06 -16.44
C ALA A 360 -8.46 11.67 -15.66
N GLY A 361 -8.52 11.68 -14.33
CA GLY A 361 -7.46 12.25 -13.52
C GLY A 361 -7.46 11.80 -12.08
N ILE A 362 -6.27 11.83 -11.48
CA ILE A 362 -6.02 11.57 -10.06
C ILE A 362 -5.02 12.57 -9.51
N LEU A 363 -5.21 12.97 -8.26
CA LEU A 363 -4.32 13.86 -7.55
C LEU A 363 -3.46 13.10 -6.54
N ALA A 364 -2.16 13.24 -6.63
CA ALA A 364 -1.17 12.74 -5.68
C ALA A 364 -0.77 13.88 -4.74
N VAL A 365 -0.96 13.70 -3.44
CA VAL A 365 -0.69 14.71 -2.41
C VAL A 365 0.51 14.28 -1.58
N GLY A 366 1.58 15.07 -1.62
CA GLY A 366 2.79 14.87 -0.84
C GLY A 366 2.71 15.36 0.60
N GLY A 367 3.80 15.22 1.34
CA GLY A 367 3.97 15.72 2.69
C GLY A 367 4.06 17.25 2.75
N ILE A 368 3.79 17.81 3.93
CA ILE A 368 4.06 19.20 4.22
C ILE A 368 5.44 19.29 4.87
N GLU A 369 6.33 20.07 4.27
CA GLU A 369 7.70 20.24 4.74
C GLU A 369 8.04 21.71 4.90
N GLU A 370 8.74 22.05 5.98
CA GLU A 370 9.29 23.40 6.18
C GLU A 370 10.43 23.64 5.19
N THR A 371 10.17 24.51 4.22
CA THR A 371 11.09 24.77 3.11
C THR A 371 11.50 26.24 3.07
N PRO A 372 12.79 26.57 2.93
CA PRO A 372 13.22 27.93 2.68
C PRO A 372 12.79 28.38 1.29
N VAL A 373 12.05 29.48 1.23
CA VAL A 373 11.53 30.08 -0.01
C VAL A 373 11.86 31.59 -0.06
N ALA A 374 12.06 32.10 -1.26
CA ALA A 374 12.22 33.55 -1.46
C ALA A 374 10.82 34.18 -1.57
N VAL A 375 10.53 35.12 -0.67
CA VAL A 375 9.29 35.92 -0.67
C VAL A 375 9.70 37.39 -0.56
N ASP A 376 9.30 38.19 -1.52
CA ASP A 376 9.60 39.66 -1.57
C ASP A 376 11.10 40.00 -1.39
N GLY A 377 11.99 39.12 -1.85
CA GLY A 377 13.44 39.29 -1.74
C GLY A 377 14.05 38.77 -0.44
N GLU A 378 13.28 38.30 0.50
CA GLU A 378 13.73 37.68 1.75
C GLU A 378 13.61 36.16 1.70
N VAL A 379 14.47 35.42 2.42
CA VAL A 379 14.37 33.97 2.60
C VAL A 379 13.56 33.70 3.84
N LEU A 380 12.38 33.11 3.65
CA LEU A 380 11.48 32.73 4.72
C LEU A 380 11.31 31.22 4.74
N VAL A 381 11.11 30.64 5.92
CA VAL A 381 10.72 29.22 6.04
C VAL A 381 9.20 29.12 5.97
N ARG A 382 8.69 28.29 5.04
CA ARG A 382 7.25 28.12 4.80
C ARG A 382 6.91 26.64 4.73
N PRO A 383 5.75 26.21 5.27
CA PRO A 383 5.23 24.85 5.09
C PRO A 383 4.77 24.69 3.64
N ARG A 384 5.51 23.90 2.86
CA ARG A 384 5.24 23.64 1.44
C ARG A 384 4.71 22.25 1.24
N MET A 385 3.79 22.08 0.30
CA MET A 385 3.20 20.81 -0.10
C MET A 385 3.20 20.68 -1.61
N ARG A 386 3.75 19.58 -2.12
CA ARG A 386 3.68 19.28 -3.55
C ARG A 386 2.46 18.44 -3.87
N ILE A 387 1.79 18.85 -4.94
CA ILE A 387 0.62 18.18 -5.47
C ILE A 387 0.86 17.89 -6.94
N THR A 388 0.77 16.60 -7.31
CA THR A 388 0.93 16.15 -8.69
C THR A 388 -0.38 15.60 -9.21
N MET A 389 -0.84 16.09 -10.35
CA MET A 389 -2.02 15.57 -11.06
C MET A 389 -1.56 14.68 -12.21
N SER A 390 -2.03 13.44 -12.23
CA SER A 390 -1.93 12.56 -13.41
C SER A 390 -3.18 12.76 -14.27
N CYS A 391 -3.00 13.02 -15.54
CA CYS A 391 -4.06 13.37 -16.49
C CYS A 391 -4.09 12.42 -17.68
N ASP A 392 -5.28 11.94 -18.05
CA ASP A 392 -5.53 11.28 -19.33
C ASP A 392 -5.58 12.34 -20.45
N HIS A 393 -4.56 12.34 -21.32
CA HIS A 393 -4.42 13.36 -22.38
C HIS A 393 -5.51 13.28 -23.45
N ARG A 394 -6.29 12.22 -23.48
CA ARG A 394 -7.47 12.11 -24.38
C ARG A 394 -8.62 13.00 -23.90
N VAL A 395 -8.64 13.35 -22.61
CA VAL A 395 -9.73 14.11 -21.96
C VAL A 395 -9.25 15.47 -21.46
N ILE A 396 -8.08 15.53 -20.84
CA ILE A 396 -7.51 16.71 -20.19
C ILE A 396 -6.24 17.10 -20.94
N ASP A 397 -6.20 18.32 -21.44
CA ASP A 397 -4.98 18.90 -22.00
C ASP A 397 -4.16 19.66 -20.95
N GLY A 398 -2.91 20.02 -21.31
CA GLY A 398 -2.00 20.72 -20.40
C GLY A 398 -2.55 22.06 -19.89
N ALA A 399 -3.28 22.81 -20.70
CA ALA A 399 -3.86 24.09 -20.33
C ALA A 399 -5.05 23.93 -19.36
N GLN A 400 -5.87 22.91 -19.57
CA GLN A 400 -7.01 22.58 -18.70
C GLN A 400 -6.54 22.12 -17.34
N GLY A 401 -5.60 21.16 -17.29
CA GLY A 401 -5.01 20.66 -16.06
C GLY A 401 -4.28 21.76 -15.27
N SER A 402 -3.55 22.64 -15.97
CA SER A 402 -2.85 23.78 -15.33
C SER A 402 -3.82 24.77 -14.70
N ARG A 403 -4.93 25.12 -15.39
CA ARG A 403 -5.96 26.02 -14.82
C ARG A 403 -6.66 25.41 -13.61
N PHE A 404 -6.94 24.11 -13.65
CA PHE A 404 -7.47 23.39 -12.50
C PHE A 404 -6.51 23.45 -11.30
N LEU A 405 -5.22 23.15 -11.52
CA LEU A 405 -4.21 23.19 -10.46
C LEU A 405 -3.97 24.61 -9.94
N GLN A 406 -4.06 25.63 -10.79
CA GLN A 406 -3.97 27.04 -10.36
C GLN A 406 -5.13 27.42 -9.43
N THR A 407 -6.37 27.00 -9.76
CA THR A 407 -7.55 27.20 -8.90
C THR A 407 -7.41 26.44 -7.58
N LEU A 408 -7.01 25.16 -7.64
CA LEU A 408 -6.78 24.33 -6.46
C LEU A 408 -5.70 24.96 -5.54
N LYS A 409 -4.57 25.37 -6.11
CA LYS A 409 -3.50 26.07 -5.41
C LYS A 409 -4.03 27.33 -4.73
N GLY A 410 -4.75 28.18 -5.45
CA GLY A 410 -5.35 29.39 -4.89
C GLY A 410 -6.30 29.10 -3.71
N MET A 411 -7.11 28.03 -3.78
CA MET A 411 -8.00 27.64 -2.68
C MET A 411 -7.25 27.10 -1.46
N LEU A 412 -6.10 26.48 -1.64
CA LEU A 412 -5.28 25.98 -0.53
C LEU A 412 -4.43 27.06 0.10
N GLU A 413 -3.88 27.98 -0.71
CA GLU A 413 -3.13 29.14 -0.23
C GLU A 413 -4.03 30.21 0.40
N GLU A 414 -5.31 30.28 -0.01
CA GLU A 414 -6.35 31.14 0.55
C GLU A 414 -7.64 30.34 0.83
N PRO A 415 -7.72 29.66 2.00
CA PRO A 415 -8.83 28.75 2.29
C PRO A 415 -10.25 29.37 2.26
N THR A 416 -10.35 30.69 2.40
CA THR A 416 -11.62 31.42 2.27
C THR A 416 -12.18 31.35 0.85
N ALA A 417 -11.32 31.17 -0.16
CA ALA A 417 -11.73 30.96 -1.56
C ALA A 417 -12.52 29.66 -1.79
N ILE A 418 -12.44 28.69 -0.87
CA ILE A 418 -13.22 27.44 -0.94
C ILE A 418 -14.73 27.72 -0.79
N LEU A 419 -15.10 28.85 -0.21
CA LEU A 419 -16.50 29.26 0.00
C LEU A 419 -17.13 29.93 -1.22
N LEU A 420 -16.32 30.32 -2.21
CA LEU A 420 -16.74 30.95 -3.48
C LEU A 420 -17.02 29.90 -4.55
#